data_21aee7735da828f32102b055e8d6505f
#
_entry.id   21aee7735da828f32102b055e8d6505f
#
_cell.length_a   1.000
_cell.length_b   1.000
_cell.length_c   1.000
_cell.angle_alpha   90.00
_cell.angle_beta   90.00
_cell.angle_gamma   90.00
#
_symmetry.space_group_name_H-M   'P 1'
#
loop_
_entity.id
_entity.type
_entity.pdbx_description
1 polymer ?
#
loop_
_entity_poly.entity_id
_entity_poly.type
_entity_poly.pdbx_seq_one_letter_code
_entity_poly.pdbx_strand_id
1 'polypeptide(L)'
;METDQPTVDQYQWHTGQKTPVENPAIEFVGVTKAFGRNEVLSGLDMALPDDRISMILGPSGTGKSVCIKHMVGLLYPDDGDVLIHGESVPSMPDEQLFEMRKKFGVLFQDGALFGSMNLFDNVAFPLRQHTDKGEDEIAEIVNRRLREVGLGDANDKMPNELSGGMRKRAGFARALVLDPDIVLFDEPDSGLDPVRTALLCELIQEIHAENGGAYVVITHDIASARRVAEYIAVLWKGKIVESGDATALFESDNAFVRQFLSGEAQGPLGME
;
A
#
# COMPACT_ATOMS: atom_id res chain seq x y z
N MET A 1 -46.26 4.68 -14.07
CA MET A 1 -45.35 4.22 -15.14
C MET A 1 -43.94 4.33 -14.57
N GLU A 2 -43.45 3.30 -13.92
CA GLU A 2 -42.05 3.20 -13.56
C GLU A 2 -41.27 3.04 -14.87
N THR A 3 -40.43 4.00 -15.18
CA THR A 3 -39.48 3.91 -16.28
C THR A 3 -38.44 2.88 -15.88
N ASP A 4 -38.56 1.69 -16.45
CA ASP A 4 -37.56 0.64 -16.42
C ASP A 4 -36.30 1.15 -17.16
N GLN A 5 -35.46 1.92 -16.43
CA GLN A 5 -34.12 2.23 -16.91
C GLN A 5 -33.32 0.93 -16.80
N PRO A 6 -32.67 0.47 -17.88
CA PRO A 6 -31.84 -0.72 -17.81
C PRO A 6 -30.80 -0.49 -16.71
N THR A 7 -30.79 -1.36 -15.71
CA THR A 7 -29.75 -1.39 -14.67
C THR A 7 -28.44 -1.70 -15.38
N VAL A 8 -27.65 -0.66 -15.64
CA VAL A 8 -26.29 -0.82 -16.17
C VAL A 8 -25.52 -1.66 -15.14
N ASP A 9 -25.02 -2.81 -15.56
CA ASP A 9 -24.23 -3.67 -14.69
C ASP A 9 -23.07 -2.84 -14.13
N GLN A 10 -23.03 -2.66 -12.81
CA GLN A 10 -22.01 -1.85 -12.14
C GLN A 10 -20.59 -2.38 -12.33
N TYR A 11 -20.45 -3.61 -12.81
CA TYR A 11 -19.17 -4.29 -13.04
C TYR A 11 -18.83 -4.46 -14.53
N GLN A 12 -19.57 -3.82 -15.44
CA GLN A 12 -19.35 -3.97 -16.90
C GLN A 12 -17.92 -3.66 -17.35
N TRP A 13 -17.18 -2.85 -16.59
CA TRP A 13 -15.80 -2.47 -16.90
C TRP A 13 -14.73 -3.35 -16.26
N HIS A 14 -15.13 -4.34 -15.45
CA HIS A 14 -14.21 -5.22 -14.74
C HIS A 14 -13.71 -6.31 -15.69
N THR A 15 -12.48 -6.15 -16.19
CA THR A 15 -11.81 -7.09 -17.09
C THR A 15 -10.80 -7.99 -16.37
N GLY A 16 -10.53 -7.68 -15.09
CA GLY A 16 -9.68 -8.51 -14.23
C GLY A 16 -8.19 -8.38 -14.53
N GLN A 17 -7.46 -9.44 -14.22
CA GLN A 17 -6.01 -9.48 -14.33
C GLN A 17 -5.57 -9.70 -15.79
N LYS A 18 -4.80 -8.77 -16.35
CA LYS A 18 -4.23 -8.88 -17.71
C LYS A 18 -2.91 -9.62 -17.76
N THR A 19 -2.06 -9.40 -16.75
CA THR A 19 -0.75 -10.04 -16.67
C THR A 19 -0.80 -11.07 -15.54
N PRO A 20 -0.65 -12.37 -15.81
CA PRO A 20 -0.57 -13.39 -14.76
C PRO A 20 0.57 -13.09 -13.79
N VAL A 21 0.33 -13.29 -12.50
CA VAL A 21 1.35 -13.16 -11.45
C VAL A 21 1.72 -14.57 -10.98
N GLU A 22 2.94 -14.96 -11.24
CA GLU A 22 3.50 -16.21 -10.73
C GLU A 22 4.05 -15.96 -9.32
N ASN A 23 3.70 -16.82 -8.35
CA ASN A 23 4.13 -16.72 -6.95
C ASN A 23 3.89 -15.32 -6.35
N PRO A 24 2.64 -14.88 -6.20
CA PRO A 24 2.34 -13.57 -5.66
C PRO A 24 2.80 -13.44 -4.20
N ALA A 25 3.35 -12.26 -3.84
CA ALA A 25 3.62 -11.94 -2.44
C ALA A 25 2.31 -11.80 -1.65
N ILE A 26 1.28 -11.24 -2.29
CA ILE A 26 -0.04 -11.01 -1.70
C ILE A 26 -1.12 -11.44 -2.69
N GLU A 27 -2.09 -12.22 -2.21
CA GLU A 27 -3.23 -12.64 -3.02
C GLU A 27 -4.55 -12.48 -2.25
N PHE A 28 -5.56 -11.96 -2.91
CA PHE A 28 -6.95 -11.91 -2.47
C PHE A 28 -7.74 -12.86 -3.35
N VAL A 29 -8.46 -13.80 -2.74
CA VAL A 29 -9.23 -14.82 -3.45
C VAL A 29 -10.69 -14.68 -3.04
N GLY A 30 -11.52 -14.10 -3.90
CA GLY A 30 -12.95 -13.93 -3.71
C GLY A 30 -13.33 -13.15 -2.46
N VAL A 31 -12.48 -12.21 -2.00
CA VAL A 31 -12.64 -11.53 -0.72
C VAL A 31 -13.86 -10.63 -0.70
N THR A 32 -14.77 -10.88 0.22
CA THR A 32 -15.92 -10.03 0.53
C THR A 32 -15.77 -9.44 1.94
N LYS A 33 -16.04 -8.12 2.07
CA LYS A 33 -16.04 -7.42 3.35
C LYS A 33 -17.11 -6.36 3.42
N ALA A 34 -17.97 -6.46 4.43
CA ALA A 34 -19.02 -5.47 4.70
C ALA A 34 -18.87 -4.85 6.10
N PHE A 35 -19.29 -3.60 6.23
CA PHE A 35 -19.43 -2.88 7.50
C PHE A 35 -20.89 -2.48 7.66
N GLY A 36 -21.64 -3.27 8.43
CA GLY A 36 -23.09 -3.15 8.53
C GLY A 36 -23.75 -3.48 7.18
N ARG A 37 -24.41 -2.49 6.56
CA ARG A 37 -25.06 -2.65 5.25
C ARG A 37 -24.18 -2.23 4.06
N ASN A 38 -23.00 -1.71 4.34
CA ASN A 38 -22.09 -1.22 3.30
C ASN A 38 -21.07 -2.30 2.95
N GLU A 39 -21.22 -2.94 1.81
CA GLU A 39 -20.24 -3.87 1.25
C GLU A 39 -19.12 -3.07 0.59
N VAL A 40 -17.90 -3.21 1.11
CA VAL A 40 -16.72 -2.44 0.69
C VAL A 40 -15.85 -3.25 -0.25
N LEU A 41 -15.72 -4.57 -0.03
CA LEU A 41 -15.08 -5.51 -0.95
C LEU A 41 -16.13 -6.55 -1.33
N SER A 42 -16.24 -6.88 -2.62
CA SER A 42 -17.34 -7.65 -3.21
C SER A 42 -16.82 -8.80 -4.06
N GLY A 43 -16.31 -9.84 -3.42
CA GLY A 43 -15.66 -10.95 -4.15
C GLY A 43 -14.41 -10.46 -4.89
N LEU A 44 -13.51 -9.79 -4.16
CA LEU A 44 -12.27 -9.22 -4.71
C LEU A 44 -11.27 -10.32 -5.01
N ASP A 45 -10.85 -10.42 -6.27
CA ASP A 45 -9.69 -11.19 -6.72
C ASP A 45 -8.56 -10.23 -7.10
N MET A 46 -7.38 -10.40 -6.50
CA MET A 46 -6.21 -9.57 -6.75
C MET A 46 -4.94 -10.34 -6.40
N ALA A 47 -3.97 -10.36 -7.30
CA ALA A 47 -2.63 -10.88 -7.03
C ALA A 47 -1.60 -9.77 -7.24
N LEU A 48 -0.70 -9.59 -6.28
CA LEU A 48 0.38 -8.60 -6.33
C LEU A 48 1.71 -9.35 -6.40
N PRO A 49 2.56 -9.03 -7.41
CA PRO A 49 3.83 -9.72 -7.60
C PRO A 49 4.80 -9.46 -6.45
N ASP A 50 5.69 -10.42 -6.24
CA ASP A 50 6.85 -10.27 -5.40
C ASP A 50 7.94 -9.44 -6.12
N ASP A 51 8.86 -8.86 -5.34
CA ASP A 51 10.01 -8.09 -5.83
C ASP A 51 9.66 -7.00 -6.86
N ARG A 52 8.51 -6.34 -6.67
CA ARG A 52 8.03 -5.22 -7.50
C ARG A 52 7.35 -4.13 -6.70
N ILE A 53 7.37 -2.91 -7.25
CA ILE A 53 6.54 -1.80 -6.77
C ILE A 53 5.15 -1.90 -7.41
N SER A 54 4.19 -2.43 -6.66
CA SER A 54 2.78 -2.54 -7.04
C SER A 54 1.98 -1.34 -6.53
N MET A 55 1.10 -0.78 -7.36
CA MET A 55 0.20 0.29 -6.93
C MET A 55 -1.26 -0.14 -7.00
N ILE A 56 -1.98 0.03 -5.89
CA ILE A 56 -3.43 -0.12 -5.84
C ILE A 56 -4.04 1.27 -6.00
N LEU A 57 -4.60 1.52 -7.16
CA LEU A 57 -5.19 2.80 -7.55
C LEU A 57 -6.72 2.72 -7.50
N GLY A 58 -7.35 3.86 -7.29
CA GLY A 58 -8.81 3.96 -7.33
C GLY A 58 -9.30 5.23 -6.63
N PRO A 59 -10.54 5.66 -6.89
CA PRO A 59 -11.15 6.78 -6.20
C PRO A 59 -11.16 6.63 -4.68
N SER A 60 -11.32 7.75 -3.96
CA SER A 60 -11.44 7.72 -2.50
C SER A 60 -12.67 6.90 -2.07
N GLY A 61 -12.53 6.15 -0.97
CA GLY A 61 -13.62 5.33 -0.42
C GLY A 61 -13.88 3.99 -1.10
N THR A 62 -13.05 3.56 -2.06
CA THR A 62 -13.23 2.27 -2.78
C THR A 62 -12.74 1.04 -2.01
N GLY A 63 -12.22 1.20 -0.79
CA GLY A 63 -11.76 0.06 0.03
C GLY A 63 -10.26 -0.18 0.03
N LYS A 64 -9.43 0.70 -0.57
CA LYS A 64 -7.96 0.53 -0.64
C LYS A 64 -7.30 0.30 0.73
N SER A 65 -7.55 1.17 1.71
CA SER A 65 -7.02 0.99 3.08
C SER A 65 -7.62 -0.22 3.82
N VAL A 66 -8.79 -0.70 3.38
CA VAL A 66 -9.36 -1.96 3.87
C VAL A 66 -8.52 -3.14 3.40
N CYS A 67 -7.99 -3.11 2.16
CA CYS A 67 -7.07 -4.13 1.66
C CYS A 67 -5.81 -4.21 2.54
N ILE A 68 -5.14 -3.07 2.86
CA ILE A 68 -3.97 -3.08 3.76
C ILE A 68 -4.27 -3.78 5.09
N LYS A 69 -5.43 -3.47 5.70
CA LYS A 69 -5.81 -4.07 6.99
C LYS A 69 -6.00 -5.59 6.91
N HIS A 70 -6.45 -6.10 5.76
CA HIS A 70 -6.53 -7.54 5.52
C HIS A 70 -5.14 -8.17 5.33
N MET A 71 -4.24 -7.53 4.56
CA MET A 71 -2.88 -8.01 4.33
C MET A 71 -2.11 -8.23 5.63
N VAL A 72 -2.26 -7.33 6.61
CA VAL A 72 -1.58 -7.43 7.92
C VAL A 72 -2.40 -8.15 9.00
N GLY A 73 -3.55 -8.72 8.66
CA GLY A 73 -4.42 -9.44 9.59
C GLY A 73 -5.05 -8.55 10.68
N LEU A 74 -5.25 -7.25 10.43
CA LEU A 74 -6.02 -6.34 11.30
C LEU A 74 -7.52 -6.40 11.03
N LEU A 75 -7.90 -6.92 9.86
CA LEU A 75 -9.27 -7.26 9.49
C LEU A 75 -9.26 -8.64 8.84
N TYR A 76 -10.36 -9.36 9.00
CA TYR A 76 -10.59 -10.64 8.33
C TYR A 76 -11.75 -10.51 7.35
N PRO A 77 -11.72 -11.19 6.21
CA PRO A 77 -12.81 -11.21 5.25
C PRO A 77 -14.06 -11.85 5.87
N ASP A 78 -15.24 -11.47 5.37
CA ASP A 78 -16.49 -12.13 5.71
C ASP A 78 -16.69 -13.39 4.85
N ASP A 79 -16.08 -13.39 3.62
CA ASP A 79 -15.97 -14.56 2.73
C ASP A 79 -14.71 -14.42 1.85
N GLY A 80 -14.18 -15.54 1.35
CA GLY A 80 -12.93 -15.57 0.61
C GLY A 80 -11.68 -15.69 1.49
N ASP A 81 -10.50 -15.50 0.89
CA ASP A 81 -9.22 -15.66 1.59
C ASP A 81 -8.21 -14.57 1.20
N VAL A 82 -7.26 -14.31 2.10
CA VAL A 82 -6.10 -13.44 1.86
C VAL A 82 -4.84 -14.24 2.15
N LEU A 83 -4.01 -14.38 1.14
CA LEU A 83 -2.79 -15.17 1.22
C LEU A 83 -1.56 -14.25 1.19
N ILE A 84 -0.59 -14.53 2.05
CA ILE A 84 0.73 -13.90 2.05
C ILE A 84 1.76 -14.99 1.77
N HIS A 85 2.46 -14.89 0.64
CA HIS A 85 3.34 -15.96 0.13
C HIS A 85 2.67 -17.33 0.14
N GLY A 86 1.39 -17.39 -0.24
CA GLY A 86 0.58 -18.61 -0.29
C GLY A 86 0.02 -19.10 1.04
N GLU A 87 0.29 -18.43 2.16
CA GLU A 87 -0.23 -18.78 3.48
C GLU A 87 -1.47 -17.95 3.82
N SER A 88 -2.59 -18.61 4.20
CA SER A 88 -3.87 -17.98 4.52
C SER A 88 -3.80 -17.18 5.83
N VAL A 89 -3.91 -15.86 5.76
CA VAL A 89 -3.92 -14.97 6.93
C VAL A 89 -5.09 -15.24 7.87
N PRO A 90 -6.34 -15.44 7.40
CA PRO A 90 -7.47 -15.77 8.26
C PRO A 90 -7.32 -17.09 9.03
N SER A 91 -6.51 -18.02 8.52
CA SER A 91 -6.30 -19.35 9.10
C SER A 91 -5.07 -19.43 10.01
N MET A 92 -4.27 -18.38 10.09
CA MET A 92 -3.06 -18.35 10.92
C MET A 92 -3.41 -18.35 12.42
N PRO A 93 -2.77 -19.21 13.24
CA PRO A 93 -2.78 -19.05 14.69
C PRO A 93 -2.02 -17.76 15.10
N ASP A 94 -2.33 -17.23 16.28
CA ASP A 94 -1.80 -15.95 16.77
C ASP A 94 -0.27 -15.87 16.71
N GLU A 95 0.43 -16.94 17.05
CA GLU A 95 1.90 -16.99 17.01
C GLU A 95 2.44 -16.84 15.57
N GLN A 96 1.83 -17.54 14.59
CA GLN A 96 2.20 -17.44 13.19
C GLN A 96 1.88 -16.07 12.62
N LEU A 97 0.70 -15.53 12.97
CA LEU A 97 0.29 -14.18 12.57
C LEU A 97 1.25 -13.11 13.11
N PHE A 98 1.76 -13.30 14.34
CA PHE A 98 2.75 -12.41 14.92
C PHE A 98 4.08 -12.44 14.15
N GLU A 99 4.58 -13.64 13.80
CA GLU A 99 5.79 -13.79 13.00
C GLU A 99 5.61 -13.25 11.57
N MET A 100 4.45 -13.50 10.96
CA MET A 100 4.12 -12.95 9.64
C MET A 100 4.15 -11.41 9.66
N ARG A 101 3.61 -10.76 10.69
CA ARG A 101 3.62 -9.29 10.82
C ARG A 101 5.00 -8.67 10.90
N LYS A 102 6.02 -9.39 11.38
CA LYS A 102 7.41 -8.91 11.38
C LYS A 102 8.00 -8.76 9.98
N LYS A 103 7.43 -9.49 9.01
CA LYS A 103 7.81 -9.40 7.59
C LYS A 103 7.23 -8.18 6.88
N PHE A 104 6.39 -7.40 7.58
CA PHE A 104 5.77 -6.20 7.02
C PHE A 104 6.39 -4.92 7.58
N GLY A 105 6.75 -4.01 6.68
CA GLY A 105 6.93 -2.60 6.99
C GLY A 105 5.67 -1.83 6.59
N VAL A 106 5.11 -0.99 7.47
CA VAL A 106 3.91 -0.21 7.14
C VAL A 106 4.16 1.27 7.35
N LEU A 107 3.99 2.05 6.28
CA LEU A 107 3.95 3.50 6.31
C LEU A 107 2.50 3.97 6.19
N PHE A 108 1.94 4.48 7.28
CA PHE A 108 0.63 5.11 7.31
C PHE A 108 0.68 6.56 6.81
N GLN A 109 -0.47 7.09 6.40
CA GLN A 109 -0.65 8.39 5.77
C GLN A 109 0.12 9.55 6.42
N ASP A 110 0.13 9.65 7.77
CA ASP A 110 0.82 10.71 8.51
C ASP A 110 2.17 10.26 9.13
N GLY A 111 2.69 9.08 8.73
CA GLY A 111 3.89 8.46 9.31
C GLY A 111 3.64 7.75 10.62
N ALA A 112 2.53 7.99 11.32
CA ALA A 112 2.08 7.37 12.57
C ALA A 112 3.18 7.26 13.65
N LEU A 113 4.01 8.31 13.80
CA LEU A 113 5.06 8.35 14.82
C LEU A 113 4.46 8.49 16.23
N PHE A 114 5.10 7.85 17.19
CA PHE A 114 4.76 8.02 18.60
C PHE A 114 5.16 9.43 19.06
N GLY A 115 4.19 10.26 19.43
CA GLY A 115 4.43 11.66 19.82
C GLY A 115 5.25 11.85 21.09
N SER A 116 5.38 10.80 21.92
CA SER A 116 6.16 10.78 23.17
C SER A 116 7.61 10.35 23.00
N MET A 117 8.03 9.96 21.80
CA MET A 117 9.37 9.48 21.48
C MET A 117 10.03 10.42 20.47
N ASN A 118 11.35 10.63 20.59
CA ASN A 118 12.13 11.30 19.56
C ASN A 118 12.21 10.44 18.28
N LEU A 119 12.86 10.95 17.25
CA LEU A 119 12.95 10.27 15.97
C LEU A 119 13.74 8.97 16.05
N PHE A 120 14.87 8.98 16.74
CA PHE A 120 15.69 7.77 16.97
C PHE A 120 14.88 6.68 17.66
N ASP A 121 14.21 6.99 18.76
CA ASP A 121 13.40 6.00 19.52
C ASP A 121 12.21 5.48 18.73
N ASN A 122 11.57 6.32 17.89
CA ASN A 122 10.53 5.89 16.98
C ASN A 122 11.02 4.79 16.02
N VAL A 123 12.21 4.98 15.43
CA VAL A 123 12.78 4.02 14.47
C VAL A 123 13.38 2.81 15.20
N ALA A 124 13.94 2.99 16.41
CA ALA A 124 14.48 1.90 17.23
C ALA A 124 13.39 0.98 17.81
N PHE A 125 12.16 1.50 17.98
CA PHE A 125 11.09 0.81 18.69
C PHE A 125 10.81 -0.62 18.17
N PRO A 126 10.67 -0.89 16.87
CA PRO A 126 10.45 -2.25 16.37
C PRO A 126 11.63 -3.18 16.69
N LEU A 127 12.87 -2.72 16.59
CA LEU A 127 14.04 -3.52 16.91
C LEU A 127 14.05 -3.95 18.39
N ARG A 128 13.79 -3.01 19.30
CA ARG A 128 13.71 -3.28 20.74
C ARG A 128 12.58 -4.23 21.11
N GLN A 129 11.48 -4.25 20.35
CA GLN A 129 10.31 -5.10 20.63
C GLN A 129 10.42 -6.50 20.02
N HIS A 130 11.14 -6.66 18.91
CA HIS A 130 11.08 -7.86 18.10
C HIS A 130 12.44 -8.56 17.91
N THR A 131 13.52 -8.02 18.50
CA THR A 131 14.86 -8.62 18.40
C THR A 131 15.58 -8.59 19.76
N ASP A 132 16.59 -9.44 19.89
CA ASP A 132 17.49 -9.48 21.07
C ASP A 132 18.77 -8.64 20.85
N LYS A 133 18.75 -7.67 19.91
CA LYS A 133 19.90 -6.83 19.57
C LYS A 133 20.25 -5.87 20.70
N GLY A 134 21.56 -5.67 20.93
CA GLY A 134 22.06 -4.68 21.87
C GLY A 134 21.86 -3.23 21.38
N GLU A 135 21.82 -2.27 22.31
CA GLU A 135 21.59 -0.86 21.96
C GLU A 135 22.64 -0.29 20.98
N ASP A 136 23.88 -0.74 21.01
CA ASP A 136 24.93 -0.31 20.06
C ASP A 136 24.59 -0.77 18.62
N GLU A 137 24.16 -2.03 18.45
CA GLU A 137 23.72 -2.58 17.16
C GLU A 137 22.44 -1.89 16.66
N ILE A 138 21.49 -1.66 17.57
CA ILE A 138 20.26 -0.91 17.27
C ILE A 138 20.61 0.49 16.78
N ALA A 139 21.55 1.17 17.46
CA ALA A 139 21.99 2.52 17.07
C ALA A 139 22.62 2.54 15.67
N GLU A 140 23.42 1.55 15.31
CA GLU A 140 23.99 1.44 13.96
C GLU A 140 22.91 1.29 12.89
N ILE A 141 21.94 0.38 13.11
CA ILE A 141 20.84 0.13 12.18
C ILE A 141 19.96 1.39 12.03
N VAL A 142 19.53 1.98 13.14
CA VAL A 142 18.68 3.18 13.14
C VAL A 142 19.35 4.34 12.43
N ASN A 143 20.64 4.62 12.74
CA ASN A 143 21.38 5.70 12.10
C ASN A 143 21.57 5.44 10.59
N ARG A 144 21.75 4.20 10.17
CA ARG A 144 21.77 3.84 8.75
C ARG A 144 20.44 4.16 8.09
N ARG A 145 19.33 3.66 8.62
CA ARG A 145 17.98 3.88 8.08
C ARG A 145 17.59 5.36 8.03
N LEU A 146 17.95 6.13 9.07
CA LEU A 146 17.72 7.58 9.07
C LEU A 146 18.54 8.32 8.00
N ARG A 147 19.79 7.90 7.74
CA ARG A 147 20.58 8.46 6.64
C ARG A 147 19.99 8.13 5.28
N GLU A 148 19.55 6.90 5.04
CA GLU A 148 18.90 6.46 3.80
C GLU A 148 17.69 7.33 3.44
N VAL A 149 16.92 7.76 4.44
CA VAL A 149 15.77 8.66 4.21
C VAL A 149 16.12 10.15 4.34
N GLY A 150 17.41 10.52 4.42
CA GLY A 150 17.88 11.90 4.51
C GLY A 150 17.53 12.61 5.82
N LEU A 151 17.53 11.90 6.96
CA LEU A 151 17.22 12.39 8.29
C LEU A 151 18.33 12.10 9.32
N GLY A 152 19.58 11.85 8.87
CA GLY A 152 20.69 11.47 9.73
C GLY A 152 21.06 12.47 10.84
N ASP A 153 20.71 13.75 10.69
CA ASP A 153 20.98 14.82 11.69
C ASP A 153 19.74 15.15 12.53
N ALA A 154 18.70 14.31 12.51
CA ALA A 154 17.43 14.64 13.15
C ALA A 154 17.05 13.69 14.31
N ASN A 155 17.98 12.87 14.80
CA ASN A 155 17.76 11.81 15.79
C ASN A 155 17.00 12.27 17.04
N ASP A 156 17.37 13.43 17.59
CA ASP A 156 16.81 13.94 18.84
C ASP A 156 15.52 14.74 18.67
N LYS A 157 15.08 15.00 17.42
CA LYS A 157 13.86 15.77 17.16
C LYS A 157 12.62 14.97 17.54
N MET A 158 11.66 15.69 18.12
CA MET A 158 10.33 15.16 18.38
C MET A 158 9.45 15.24 17.12
N PRO A 159 8.42 14.38 16.95
CA PRO A 159 7.54 14.39 15.78
C PRO A 159 6.87 15.75 15.50
N ASN A 160 6.58 16.55 16.51
CA ASN A 160 6.00 17.89 16.38
C ASN A 160 6.98 18.93 15.84
N GLU A 161 8.29 18.67 15.88
CA GLU A 161 9.34 19.53 15.32
C GLU A 161 9.64 19.20 13.85
N LEU A 162 9.02 18.15 13.31
CA LEU A 162 9.22 17.68 11.94
C LEU A 162 8.18 18.24 10.98
N SER A 163 8.59 18.56 9.75
CA SER A 163 7.65 18.84 8.67
C SER A 163 6.86 17.57 8.30
N GLY A 164 5.72 17.69 7.58
CA GLY A 164 4.95 16.55 7.11
C GLY A 164 5.78 15.56 6.31
N GLY A 165 6.61 16.03 5.37
CA GLY A 165 7.50 15.17 4.59
C GLY A 165 8.58 14.50 5.44
N MET A 166 9.13 15.19 6.47
CA MET A 166 10.08 14.54 7.39
C MET A 166 9.40 13.45 8.22
N ARG A 167 8.17 13.65 8.70
CA ARG A 167 7.42 12.61 9.43
C ARG A 167 7.20 11.37 8.57
N LYS A 168 6.84 11.53 7.29
CA LYS A 168 6.66 10.41 6.36
C LYS A 168 7.96 9.65 6.10
N ARG A 169 9.07 10.36 5.85
CA ARG A 169 10.38 9.73 5.70
C ARG A 169 10.85 9.00 6.97
N ALA A 170 10.57 9.55 8.14
CA ALA A 170 10.82 8.89 9.42
C ALA A 170 9.97 7.62 9.61
N GLY A 171 8.68 7.69 9.27
CA GLY A 171 7.80 6.53 9.25
C GLY A 171 8.27 5.45 8.28
N PHE A 172 8.85 5.85 7.13
CA PHE A 172 9.45 4.93 6.18
C PHE A 172 10.72 4.27 6.74
N ALA A 173 11.64 5.02 7.36
CA ALA A 173 12.79 4.45 8.06
C ALA A 173 12.37 3.43 9.11
N ARG A 174 11.33 3.72 9.91
CA ARG A 174 10.78 2.80 10.89
C ARG A 174 10.17 1.54 10.24
N ALA A 175 9.50 1.69 9.12
CA ALA A 175 8.93 0.56 8.38
C ALA A 175 10.01 -0.41 7.87
N LEU A 176 11.19 0.11 7.53
CA LEU A 176 12.30 -0.68 6.96
C LEU A 176 13.23 -1.30 8.01
N VAL A 177 13.11 -0.92 9.29
CA VAL A 177 14.14 -1.22 10.30
C VAL A 177 14.31 -2.70 10.62
N LEU A 178 13.29 -3.52 10.36
CA LEU A 178 13.32 -4.98 10.53
C LEU A 178 13.68 -5.74 9.24
N ASP A 179 14.12 -5.05 8.19
CA ASP A 179 14.38 -5.63 6.86
C ASP A 179 13.18 -6.45 6.34
N PRO A 180 11.99 -5.84 6.18
CA PRO A 180 10.77 -6.54 5.84
C PRO A 180 10.77 -7.07 4.40
N ASP A 181 10.10 -8.22 4.17
CA ASP A 181 9.87 -8.79 2.83
C ASP A 181 8.82 -7.97 2.04
N ILE A 182 7.87 -7.34 2.76
CA ILE A 182 6.77 -6.58 2.16
C ILE A 182 6.68 -5.20 2.81
N VAL A 183 6.63 -4.13 2.01
CA VAL A 183 6.43 -2.75 2.49
C VAL A 183 5.12 -2.19 1.96
N LEU A 184 4.24 -1.78 2.87
CA LEU A 184 2.93 -1.21 2.56
C LEU A 184 2.93 0.29 2.81
N PHE A 185 2.41 1.05 1.84
CA PHE A 185 2.26 2.51 1.90
C PHE A 185 0.79 2.88 1.75
N ASP A 186 0.21 3.49 2.77
CA ASP A 186 -1.17 3.99 2.75
C ASP A 186 -1.18 5.50 2.49
N GLU A 187 -1.44 5.90 1.25
CA GLU A 187 -1.48 7.29 0.75
C GLU A 187 -0.22 8.10 1.17
N PRO A 188 1.00 7.65 0.81
CA PRO A 188 2.23 8.29 1.27
C PRO A 188 2.42 9.71 0.72
N ASP A 189 1.83 10.02 -0.41
CA ASP A 189 1.83 11.30 -1.13
C ASP A 189 0.82 12.31 -0.56
N SER A 190 -0.17 11.88 0.23
CA SER A 190 -1.22 12.74 0.78
C SER A 190 -0.65 13.93 1.57
N GLY A 191 -1.12 15.15 1.25
CA GLY A 191 -0.69 16.38 1.93
C GLY A 191 0.73 16.87 1.62
N LEU A 192 1.41 16.26 0.64
CA LEU A 192 2.67 16.73 0.07
C LEU A 192 2.42 17.62 -1.16
N ASP A 193 3.30 18.57 -1.38
CA ASP A 193 3.36 19.30 -2.65
C ASP A 193 4.00 18.41 -3.75
N PRO A 194 3.82 18.74 -5.04
CA PRO A 194 4.31 17.89 -6.14
C PRO A 194 5.82 17.62 -6.12
N VAL A 195 6.63 18.55 -5.61
CA VAL A 195 8.08 18.38 -5.53
C VAL A 195 8.44 17.37 -4.44
N ARG A 196 7.82 17.48 -3.28
CA ARG A 196 8.03 16.54 -2.17
C ARG A 196 7.49 15.15 -2.50
N THR A 197 6.38 15.08 -3.22
CA THR A 197 5.85 13.82 -3.75
C THR A 197 6.86 13.16 -4.70
N ALA A 198 7.45 13.93 -5.63
CA ALA A 198 8.48 13.42 -6.52
C ALA A 198 9.69 12.87 -5.76
N LEU A 199 10.21 13.61 -4.79
CA LEU A 199 11.33 13.16 -3.93
C LEU A 199 11.00 11.90 -3.12
N LEU A 200 9.76 11.76 -2.65
CA LEU A 200 9.33 10.54 -1.97
C LEU A 200 9.26 9.35 -2.95
N CYS A 201 8.80 9.57 -4.17
CA CYS A 201 8.77 8.55 -5.22
C CYS A 201 10.19 8.07 -5.56
N GLU A 202 11.14 9.00 -5.75
CA GLU A 202 12.55 8.68 -5.99
C GLU A 202 13.14 7.86 -4.84
N LEU A 203 12.88 8.27 -3.60
CA LEU A 203 13.33 7.55 -2.41
C LEU A 203 12.76 6.11 -2.34
N ILE A 204 11.48 5.91 -2.68
CA ILE A 204 10.86 4.58 -2.72
C ILE A 204 11.57 3.70 -3.76
N GLN A 205 11.85 4.24 -4.95
CA GLN A 205 12.55 3.50 -6.01
C GLN A 205 13.99 3.16 -5.62
N GLU A 206 14.74 4.10 -5.07
CA GLU A 206 16.12 3.90 -4.63
C GLU A 206 16.21 2.80 -3.57
N ILE A 207 15.35 2.88 -2.53
CA ILE A 207 15.34 1.91 -1.45
C ILE A 207 14.85 0.54 -1.93
N HIS A 208 13.85 0.48 -2.83
CA HIS A 208 13.41 -0.77 -3.43
C HIS A 208 14.52 -1.42 -4.26
N ALA A 209 15.24 -0.66 -5.07
CA ALA A 209 16.36 -1.17 -5.86
C ALA A 209 17.51 -1.73 -5.01
N GLU A 210 17.70 -1.20 -3.78
CA GLU A 210 18.75 -1.65 -2.86
C GLU A 210 18.32 -2.88 -2.02
N ASN A 211 17.04 -2.93 -1.59
CA ASN A 211 16.57 -3.95 -0.64
C ASN A 211 15.76 -5.07 -1.30
N GLY A 212 15.17 -4.84 -2.49
CA GLY A 212 14.21 -5.76 -3.09
C GLY A 212 12.90 -5.84 -2.32
N GLY A 213 12.17 -6.95 -2.50
CA GLY A 213 10.92 -7.26 -1.82
C GLY A 213 9.67 -6.65 -2.48
N ALA A 214 8.50 -6.98 -1.97
CA ALA A 214 7.25 -6.49 -2.53
C ALA A 214 6.85 -5.14 -1.90
N TYR A 215 6.79 -4.08 -2.71
CA TYR A 215 6.31 -2.77 -2.27
C TYR A 215 4.90 -2.54 -2.78
N VAL A 216 3.96 -2.24 -1.87
CA VAL A 216 2.56 -1.98 -2.22
C VAL A 216 2.19 -0.57 -1.81
N VAL A 217 1.93 0.29 -2.79
CA VAL A 217 1.56 1.69 -2.59
C VAL A 217 0.08 1.86 -2.91
N ILE A 218 -0.69 2.28 -1.91
CA ILE A 218 -2.07 2.70 -2.10
C ILE A 218 -2.11 4.21 -2.27
N THR A 219 -2.64 4.67 -3.40
CA THR A 219 -2.82 6.09 -3.67
C THR A 219 -3.93 6.36 -4.69
N HIS A 220 -4.32 7.60 -4.83
CA HIS A 220 -5.14 8.12 -5.92
C HIS A 220 -4.34 9.08 -6.82
N ASP A 221 -3.05 9.30 -6.55
CA ASP A 221 -2.19 10.18 -7.35
C ASP A 221 -1.58 9.45 -8.54
N ILE A 222 -2.10 9.77 -9.72
CA ILE A 222 -1.66 9.19 -10.99
C ILE A 222 -0.22 9.65 -11.35
N ALA A 223 0.20 10.82 -10.90
CA ALA A 223 1.56 11.31 -11.16
C ALA A 223 2.60 10.43 -10.42
N SER A 224 2.31 10.05 -9.18
CA SER A 224 3.12 9.08 -8.42
C SER A 224 3.13 7.72 -9.13
N ALA A 225 1.95 7.24 -9.59
CA ALA A 225 1.87 5.96 -10.30
C ALA A 225 2.74 5.93 -11.56
N ARG A 226 2.72 7.01 -12.37
CA ARG A 226 3.58 7.11 -13.57
C ARG A 226 5.07 7.11 -13.27
N ARG A 227 5.47 7.50 -12.06
CA ARG A 227 6.89 7.56 -11.66
C ARG A 227 7.41 6.22 -11.18
N VAL A 228 6.65 5.53 -10.33
CA VAL A 228 7.21 4.40 -9.56
C VAL A 228 6.54 3.05 -9.83
N ALA A 229 5.33 3.02 -10.43
CA ALA A 229 4.62 1.76 -10.59
C ALA A 229 5.31 0.84 -11.61
N GLU A 230 5.51 -0.41 -11.22
CA GLU A 230 5.88 -1.51 -12.12
C GLU A 230 4.67 -2.41 -12.39
N TYR A 231 3.76 -2.50 -11.41
CA TYR A 231 2.49 -3.21 -11.50
C TYR A 231 1.36 -2.32 -10.97
N ILE A 232 0.20 -2.34 -11.61
CA ILE A 232 -0.97 -1.54 -11.21
C ILE A 232 -2.18 -2.46 -11.06
N ALA A 233 -2.96 -2.23 -10.01
CA ALA A 233 -4.28 -2.78 -9.80
C ALA A 233 -5.28 -1.64 -9.60
N VAL A 234 -6.29 -1.51 -10.48
CA VAL A 234 -7.31 -0.46 -10.38
C VAL A 234 -8.52 -1.01 -9.65
N LEU A 235 -8.78 -0.49 -8.45
CA LEU A 235 -9.88 -0.91 -7.57
C LEU A 235 -11.09 0.01 -7.74
N TRP A 236 -12.27 -0.55 -8.01
CA TRP A 236 -13.54 0.15 -8.09
C TRP A 236 -14.69 -0.71 -7.60
N LYS A 237 -15.57 -0.13 -6.77
CA LYS A 237 -16.75 -0.82 -6.21
C LYS A 237 -16.43 -2.20 -5.63
N GLY A 238 -15.34 -2.30 -4.86
CA GLY A 238 -14.95 -3.51 -4.17
C GLY A 238 -14.36 -4.63 -5.05
N LYS A 239 -14.06 -4.36 -6.33
CA LYS A 239 -13.45 -5.31 -7.26
C LYS A 239 -12.31 -4.67 -8.06
N ILE A 240 -11.40 -5.48 -8.56
CA ILE A 240 -10.40 -5.02 -9.53
C ILE A 240 -11.08 -4.81 -10.88
N VAL A 241 -10.96 -3.60 -11.42
CA VAL A 241 -11.37 -3.30 -12.79
C VAL A 241 -10.40 -3.96 -13.75
N GLU A 242 -9.12 -3.72 -13.55
CA GLU A 242 -8.04 -4.28 -14.35
C GLU A 242 -6.75 -4.23 -13.55
N SER A 243 -5.87 -5.24 -13.71
CA SER A 243 -4.53 -5.24 -13.14
C SER A 243 -3.51 -5.83 -14.11
N GLY A 244 -2.26 -5.41 -14.00
CA GLY A 244 -1.18 -5.85 -14.87
C GLY A 244 0.05 -4.96 -14.79
N ASP A 245 1.01 -5.19 -15.68
CA ASP A 245 2.20 -4.35 -15.81
C ASP A 245 1.82 -2.88 -16.04
N ALA A 246 2.49 -1.96 -15.38
CA ALA A 246 2.15 -0.53 -15.40
C ALA A 246 2.10 0.04 -16.81
N THR A 247 3.05 -0.31 -17.67
CA THR A 247 3.07 0.12 -19.07
C THR A 247 1.80 -0.30 -19.81
N ALA A 248 1.39 -1.56 -19.64
CA ALA A 248 0.18 -2.09 -20.27
C ALA A 248 -1.10 -1.41 -19.76
N LEU A 249 -1.14 -1.08 -18.45
CA LEU A 249 -2.30 -0.41 -17.85
C LEU A 249 -2.41 1.07 -18.30
N PHE A 250 -1.29 1.77 -18.47
CA PHE A 250 -1.32 3.15 -19.01
C PHE A 250 -1.73 3.22 -20.48
N GLU A 251 -1.64 2.10 -21.22
CA GLU A 251 -2.07 1.95 -22.62
C GLU A 251 -3.38 1.13 -22.73
N SER A 252 -4.11 0.95 -21.64
CA SER A 252 -5.31 0.11 -21.62
C SER A 252 -6.42 0.61 -22.53
N ASP A 253 -7.04 -0.32 -23.27
CA ASP A 253 -8.25 -0.07 -24.07
C ASP A 253 -9.53 0.02 -23.22
N ASN A 254 -9.47 -0.39 -21.94
CA ASN A 254 -10.59 -0.27 -21.02
C ASN A 254 -10.92 1.20 -20.77
N ALA A 255 -12.11 1.64 -21.19
CA ALA A 255 -12.50 3.04 -21.12
C ALA A 255 -12.53 3.58 -19.68
N PHE A 256 -12.83 2.75 -18.69
CA PHE A 256 -12.79 3.12 -17.27
C PHE A 256 -11.34 3.38 -16.79
N VAL A 257 -10.44 2.43 -17.08
CA VAL A 257 -9.01 2.54 -16.71
C VAL A 257 -8.38 3.74 -17.39
N ARG A 258 -8.64 3.93 -18.68
CA ARG A 258 -8.15 5.07 -19.44
C ARG A 258 -8.63 6.40 -18.85
N GLN A 259 -9.94 6.56 -18.58
CA GLN A 259 -10.47 7.76 -17.93
C GLN A 259 -9.80 8.02 -16.58
N PHE A 260 -9.71 7.00 -15.75
CA PHE A 260 -9.11 7.13 -14.40
C PHE A 260 -7.63 7.53 -14.48
N LEU A 261 -6.85 6.85 -15.33
CA LEU A 261 -5.39 7.09 -15.45
C LEU A 261 -5.04 8.35 -16.27
N SER A 262 -5.96 8.90 -17.08
CA SER A 262 -5.78 10.19 -17.78
C SER A 262 -6.27 11.38 -16.96
N GLY A 263 -7.17 11.16 -16.00
CA GLY A 263 -7.83 12.22 -15.23
C GLY A 263 -8.88 12.97 -16.03
N GLU A 264 -9.43 12.37 -17.10
CA GLU A 264 -10.50 12.98 -17.91
C GLU A 264 -11.81 13.09 -17.11
N ALA A 265 -12.45 14.25 -17.18
CA ALA A 265 -13.70 14.50 -16.48
C ALA A 265 -14.88 13.70 -17.04
N GLN A 266 -14.87 13.43 -18.37
CA GLN A 266 -15.94 12.69 -19.04
C GLN A 266 -15.57 11.23 -19.25
N GLY A 267 -16.49 10.31 -18.93
CA GLY A 267 -16.28 8.87 -19.14
C GLY A 267 -17.14 8.00 -18.24
N PRO A 268 -16.90 6.69 -18.23
CA PRO A 268 -17.74 5.70 -17.54
C PRO A 268 -17.69 5.73 -16.01
N LEU A 269 -16.77 6.49 -15.39
CA LEU A 269 -16.69 6.64 -13.94
C LEU A 269 -17.97 7.22 -13.29
N GLY A 270 -18.74 8.05 -14.05
CA GLY A 270 -20.03 8.58 -13.61
C GLY A 270 -19.95 9.31 -12.26
N MET A 271 -18.88 10.09 -12.05
CA MET A 271 -18.70 10.93 -10.86
C MET A 271 -19.25 12.32 -11.17
N GLU A 272 -20.60 12.44 -11.23
CA GLU A 272 -21.30 13.72 -11.28
C GLU A 272 -21.84 14.11 -9.90
#